data_717639bf8cc615bab70e61d159de6d2f
#
_entry.id   717639bf8cc615bab70e61d159de6d2f
#
_cell.length_a   1.000
_cell.length_b   1.000
_cell.length_c   1.000
_cell.angle_alpha   90.00
_cell.angle_beta   90.00
_cell.angle_gamma   90.00
#
_symmetry.space_group_name_H-M   'P 1'
#
loop_
_entity.id
_entity.type
_entity.pdbx_description
1 polymer ?
#
loop_
_entity_poly.entity_id
_entity_poly.type
_entity_poly.pdbx_seq_one_letter_code
_entity_poly.pdbx_strand_id
1 'polypeptide(L)'
;MKRIKKVLAVVLVLVMSMALAAGCSKSRQTMFGIMKDAGTMTKYSYDINAKLASSISGLENLSLTFKGETDGEAMAMGVKVSYSFITVDVDNFLTITKDAVYVNVQTLFDKLAPILLGASYSLEDFEEEFGTELKCIKLQLVDGMVNFNGGSNELMDTYISILESAFKDVKIEENKGEFTAKVEGAEEFSKLADALITALLDNEDTIISALEKSNVDDEMVKKLVDTYMDEFVAALDRFNKEYELGLTDEDIASVKEEVLNAFEESTGDAQLDDVSASYKEMFDELRTNKDDFVSEIAGLNGTADLTITNSLTGKDGSRVYSCTGVVNAESTDTDEDISLNIDSVMRESNDISVKAPESYTEFSEIIYAALVYAYDNGLLDDVLYDAY
;
A
#
# COMPACT_ATOMS: atom_id res chain seq x y z
N MET A 1 8.08 27.19 2.02
CA MET A 1 7.46 25.94 2.52
C MET A 1 6.30 25.42 1.66
N LYS A 2 5.22 26.18 1.39
CA LYS A 2 4.06 25.66 0.62
C LYS A 2 4.43 25.21 -0.82
N ARG A 3 5.25 25.98 -1.55
CA ARG A 3 5.57 25.73 -2.97
C ARG A 3 6.39 24.45 -3.17
N ILE A 4 7.43 24.27 -2.40
CA ILE A 4 8.31 23.10 -2.52
C ILE A 4 7.63 21.80 -2.10
N LYS A 5 6.68 21.85 -1.12
CA LYS A 5 5.85 20.71 -0.74
C LYS A 5 4.91 20.29 -1.87
N LYS A 6 4.41 21.24 -2.68
CA LYS A 6 3.56 20.94 -3.85
C LYS A 6 4.36 20.30 -4.98
N VAL A 7 5.59 20.75 -5.23
CA VAL A 7 6.52 20.08 -6.16
C VAL A 7 6.71 18.63 -5.72
N LEU A 8 7.01 18.41 -4.44
CA LEU A 8 7.19 17.08 -3.88
C LEU A 8 5.94 16.20 -4.05
N ALA A 9 4.73 16.75 -3.84
CA ALA A 9 3.48 16.00 -4.00
C ALA A 9 3.25 15.55 -5.45
N VAL A 10 3.46 16.44 -6.44
CA VAL A 10 3.36 16.08 -7.87
C VAL A 10 4.34 14.98 -8.22
N VAL A 11 5.55 15.10 -7.73
CA VAL A 11 6.62 14.14 -7.99
C VAL A 11 6.35 12.79 -7.36
N LEU A 12 5.92 12.76 -6.10
CA LEU A 12 5.51 11.52 -5.42
C LEU A 12 4.42 10.80 -6.22
N VAL A 13 3.41 11.54 -6.68
CA VAL A 13 2.35 10.98 -7.54
C VAL A 13 2.92 10.46 -8.84
N LEU A 14 3.75 11.24 -9.56
CA LEU A 14 4.35 10.84 -10.84
C LEU A 14 5.24 9.61 -10.71
N VAL A 15 6.10 9.56 -9.71
CA VAL A 15 7.12 8.51 -9.63
C VAL A 15 6.59 7.25 -8.97
N MET A 16 5.74 7.35 -7.95
CA MET A 16 5.06 6.18 -7.39
C MET A 16 4.22 5.50 -8.46
N SER A 17 3.58 6.27 -9.29
CA SER A 17 2.76 5.79 -10.36
C SER A 17 3.55 5.12 -11.48
N MET A 18 4.71 5.65 -11.86
CA MET A 18 5.58 5.00 -12.85
C MET A 18 6.24 3.72 -12.32
N ALA A 19 6.52 3.65 -11.02
CA ALA A 19 7.06 2.45 -10.38
C ALA A 19 6.06 1.29 -10.33
N LEU A 20 4.75 1.61 -10.31
CA LEU A 20 3.65 0.63 -10.23
C LEU A 20 3.02 0.31 -11.59
N ALA A 21 3.36 1.08 -12.65
CA ALA A 21 2.72 0.96 -13.95
C ALA A 21 3.20 -0.28 -14.72
N ALA A 22 2.38 -1.31 -14.69
CA ALA A 22 2.59 -2.56 -15.39
C ALA A 22 1.32 -3.00 -16.13
N GLY A 23 1.21 -2.74 -17.45
CA GLY A 23 0.04 -3.06 -18.29
C GLY A 23 0.39 -3.49 -19.72
N CYS A 24 -0.52 -4.18 -20.41
CA CYS A 24 -0.28 -4.91 -21.66
C CYS A 24 -0.13 -4.07 -22.93
N SER A 25 1.06 -4.03 -23.55
CA SER A 25 1.24 -3.65 -24.96
C SER A 25 2.60 -4.10 -25.53
N LYS A 26 2.63 -4.44 -26.82
CA LYS A 26 3.80 -5.04 -27.52
C LYS A 26 4.78 -4.01 -28.10
N SER A 27 4.77 -2.75 -27.73
CA SER A 27 5.63 -1.72 -28.34
C SER A 27 6.79 -1.34 -27.42
N ARG A 28 7.95 -1.97 -27.60
CA ARG A 28 9.22 -1.59 -26.93
C ARG A 28 9.92 -0.36 -27.55
N GLN A 29 9.20 0.41 -28.38
CA GLN A 29 9.79 1.53 -29.12
C GLN A 29 9.58 2.89 -28.45
N THR A 30 8.86 2.94 -27.35
CA THR A 30 8.59 4.16 -26.59
C THR A 30 8.75 3.93 -25.10
N MET A 31 9.01 4.98 -24.35
CA MET A 31 9.07 4.98 -22.89
C MET A 31 7.82 4.32 -22.26
N PHE A 32 6.64 4.70 -22.72
CA PHE A 32 5.37 4.17 -22.21
C PHE A 32 5.09 2.75 -22.73
N GLY A 33 5.57 2.42 -23.92
CA GLY A 33 5.47 1.07 -24.46
C GLY A 33 6.27 0.04 -23.66
N ILE A 34 7.46 0.38 -23.15
CA ILE A 34 8.21 -0.52 -22.26
C ILE A 34 7.57 -0.64 -20.87
N MET A 35 6.92 0.41 -20.37
CA MET A 35 6.12 0.35 -19.14
C MET A 35 4.95 -0.63 -19.31
N LYS A 36 4.23 -0.53 -20.43
CA LYS A 36 3.14 -1.48 -20.75
C LYS A 36 3.64 -2.91 -20.89
N ASP A 37 4.80 -3.14 -21.51
CA ASP A 37 5.39 -4.49 -21.63
C ASP A 37 5.84 -5.04 -20.26
N ALA A 38 6.42 -4.22 -19.40
CA ALA A 38 6.79 -4.61 -18.05
C ALA A 38 5.59 -5.15 -17.25
N GLY A 39 4.43 -4.55 -17.44
CA GLY A 39 3.24 -4.99 -16.78
C GLY A 39 2.58 -6.24 -17.25
N THR A 40 3.13 -6.86 -18.26
CA THR A 40 2.73 -8.22 -18.61
C THR A 40 3.47 -9.30 -17.80
N MET A 41 4.42 -8.90 -16.93
CA MET A 41 5.11 -9.83 -16.07
C MET A 41 4.15 -10.37 -15.03
N THR A 42 4.00 -11.69 -14.95
CA THR A 42 3.13 -12.34 -13.96
C THR A 42 3.93 -12.90 -12.78
N LYS A 43 5.19 -13.29 -13.04
CA LYS A 43 6.11 -13.79 -12.02
C LYS A 43 7.32 -12.89 -11.98
N TYR A 44 7.43 -12.09 -10.94
CA TYR A 44 8.54 -11.13 -10.81
C TYR A 44 8.86 -10.80 -9.36
N SER A 45 10.11 -10.45 -9.11
CA SER A 45 10.53 -9.74 -7.91
C SER A 45 10.59 -8.24 -8.20
N TYR A 46 10.33 -7.44 -7.18
CA TYR A 46 10.43 -5.98 -7.27
C TYR A 46 11.23 -5.41 -6.10
N ASP A 47 11.91 -4.31 -6.40
CA ASP A 47 12.65 -3.51 -5.43
C ASP A 47 12.41 -2.04 -5.79
N ILE A 48 11.74 -1.30 -4.90
CA ILE A 48 11.41 0.10 -5.05
C ILE A 48 12.07 0.85 -3.91
N ASN A 49 13.01 1.72 -4.22
CA ASN A 49 13.78 2.48 -3.25
C ASN A 49 13.56 3.98 -3.45
N ALA A 50 12.96 4.64 -2.48
CA ALA A 50 12.76 6.07 -2.44
C ALA A 50 13.69 6.70 -1.40
N LYS A 51 14.50 7.67 -1.82
CA LYS A 51 15.40 8.45 -0.95
C LYS A 51 15.06 9.92 -1.05
N LEU A 52 14.71 10.49 0.07
CA LEU A 52 14.45 11.90 0.23
C LEU A 52 15.60 12.53 1.02
N ALA A 53 16.28 13.50 0.41
CA ALA A 53 17.18 14.42 1.09
C ALA A 53 16.55 15.80 1.09
N SER A 54 16.52 16.47 2.22
CA SER A 54 15.90 17.78 2.34
C SER A 54 16.55 18.59 3.45
N SER A 55 16.63 19.90 3.27
CA SER A 55 16.95 20.85 4.33
C SER A 55 15.75 21.19 5.22
N ILE A 56 14.54 20.72 4.86
CA ILE A 56 13.33 20.95 5.65
C ILE A 56 13.37 20.09 6.92
N SER A 57 13.26 20.76 8.08
CA SER A 57 13.27 20.08 9.38
C SER A 57 12.19 18.99 9.48
N GLY A 58 12.59 17.82 9.91
CA GLY A 58 11.74 16.63 10.03
C GLY A 58 11.59 15.80 8.74
N LEU A 59 12.28 16.19 7.64
CA LEU A 59 12.31 15.43 6.38
C LEU A 59 13.73 15.08 5.93
N GLU A 60 14.73 15.28 6.80
CA GLU A 60 16.13 15.04 6.45
C GLU A 60 16.43 13.55 6.31
N ASN A 61 16.96 13.15 5.16
CA ASN A 61 17.50 11.80 4.93
C ASN A 61 16.52 10.64 5.24
N LEU A 62 15.30 10.74 4.72
CA LEU A 62 14.36 9.64 4.75
C LEU A 62 14.63 8.67 3.58
N SER A 63 14.72 7.38 3.87
CA SER A 63 14.75 6.32 2.85
C SER A 63 13.69 5.29 3.13
N LEU A 64 12.95 4.91 2.08
CA LEU A 64 11.92 3.90 2.11
C LEU A 64 12.18 2.89 0.99
N THR A 65 12.26 1.62 1.33
CA THR A 65 12.41 0.54 0.36
C THR A 65 11.25 -0.43 0.51
N PHE A 66 10.57 -0.71 -0.60
CA PHE A 66 9.63 -1.82 -0.73
C PHE A 66 10.25 -2.89 -1.59
N LYS A 67 10.24 -4.12 -1.13
CA LYS A 67 10.74 -5.27 -1.88
C LYS A 67 9.79 -6.44 -1.74
N GLY A 68 9.76 -7.28 -2.74
CA GLY A 68 8.93 -8.47 -2.69
C GLY A 68 8.97 -9.24 -3.99
N GLU A 69 8.12 -10.24 -4.03
CA GLU A 69 7.98 -11.12 -5.18
C GLU A 69 6.52 -11.59 -5.33
N THR A 70 6.13 -11.87 -6.55
CA THR A 70 4.84 -12.48 -6.86
C THR A 70 5.01 -13.57 -7.92
N ASP A 71 4.22 -14.62 -7.80
CA ASP A 71 4.15 -15.68 -8.81
C ASP A 71 2.84 -15.64 -9.62
N GLY A 72 2.05 -14.57 -9.45
CA GLY A 72 0.75 -14.37 -10.08
C GLY A 72 -0.42 -15.04 -9.36
N GLU A 73 -0.16 -15.77 -8.28
CA GLU A 73 -1.17 -16.40 -7.41
C GLU A 73 -1.01 -15.99 -5.94
N ALA A 74 0.17 -15.54 -5.57
CA ALA A 74 0.50 -15.04 -4.26
C ALA A 74 1.56 -13.93 -4.36
N MET A 75 1.71 -13.14 -3.30
CA MET A 75 2.70 -12.07 -3.17
C MET A 75 3.32 -12.11 -1.76
N ALA A 76 4.64 -11.94 -1.70
CA ALA A 76 5.37 -11.70 -0.46
C ALA A 76 5.98 -10.31 -0.48
N MET A 77 5.94 -9.59 0.65
CA MET A 77 6.36 -8.21 0.77
C MET A 77 7.24 -7.97 1.99
N GLY A 78 8.24 -7.11 1.80
CA GLY A 78 9.08 -6.55 2.84
C GLY A 78 9.18 -5.04 2.73
N VAL A 79 9.49 -4.39 3.84
CA VAL A 79 9.68 -2.93 3.91
C VAL A 79 10.93 -2.60 4.72
N LYS A 80 11.66 -1.59 4.23
CA LYS A 80 12.76 -1.00 4.99
C LYS A 80 12.56 0.51 5.05
N VAL A 81 12.59 1.04 6.26
CA VAL A 81 12.51 2.47 6.55
C VAL A 81 13.79 2.89 7.23
N SER A 82 14.45 3.92 6.71
CA SER A 82 15.59 4.54 7.38
C SER A 82 15.34 6.02 7.53
N TYR A 83 15.46 6.51 8.75
CA TYR A 83 15.34 7.93 9.07
C TYR A 83 16.43 8.30 10.09
N SER A 84 17.26 9.24 9.73
CA SER A 84 18.40 9.66 10.55
C SER A 84 19.30 8.44 10.90
N PHE A 85 19.37 8.06 12.16
CA PHE A 85 20.15 6.91 12.65
C PHE A 85 19.30 5.67 12.93
N ILE A 86 17.98 5.74 12.70
CA ILE A 86 17.05 4.63 12.90
C ILE A 86 16.86 3.92 11.58
N THR A 87 17.02 2.59 11.57
CA THR A 87 16.68 1.74 10.43
C THR A 87 15.83 0.58 10.92
N VAL A 88 14.67 0.42 10.30
CA VAL A 88 13.77 -0.73 10.46
C VAL A 88 13.75 -1.46 9.14
N ASP A 89 14.17 -2.71 9.12
CA ASP A 89 14.21 -3.57 7.94
C ASP A 89 13.43 -4.85 8.25
N VAL A 90 12.28 -4.99 7.61
CA VAL A 90 11.33 -6.08 7.86
C VAL A 90 11.12 -6.84 6.56
N ASP A 91 11.86 -7.94 6.42
CA ASP A 91 11.75 -8.83 5.27
C ASP A 91 10.53 -9.76 5.41
N ASN A 92 9.77 -9.94 4.31
CA ASN A 92 8.68 -10.91 4.23
C ASN A 92 7.71 -10.85 5.42
N PHE A 93 7.37 -9.63 5.86
CA PHE A 93 6.43 -9.47 6.96
C PHE A 93 4.99 -9.75 6.55
N LEU A 94 4.69 -9.71 5.26
CA LEU A 94 3.36 -9.91 4.70
C LEU A 94 3.44 -10.90 3.54
N THR A 95 2.60 -11.94 3.60
CA THR A 95 2.34 -12.83 2.46
C THR A 95 0.84 -12.82 2.19
N ILE A 96 0.46 -12.55 0.94
CA ILE A 96 -0.93 -12.51 0.50
C ILE A 96 -1.12 -13.65 -0.50
N THR A 97 -2.12 -14.48 -0.26
CA THR A 97 -2.60 -15.52 -1.18
C THR A 97 -4.03 -15.21 -1.61
N LYS A 98 -4.63 -16.03 -2.45
CA LYS A 98 -6.04 -15.87 -2.83
C LYS A 98 -6.99 -16.00 -1.64
N ASP A 99 -6.60 -16.80 -0.64
CA ASP A 99 -7.47 -17.22 0.44
C ASP A 99 -7.15 -16.54 1.78
N ALA A 100 -5.94 -15.99 1.93
CA ALA A 100 -5.51 -15.45 3.22
C ALA A 100 -4.40 -14.40 3.10
N VAL A 101 -4.32 -13.58 4.14
CA VAL A 101 -3.18 -12.71 4.44
C VAL A 101 -2.45 -13.31 5.64
N TYR A 102 -1.15 -13.48 5.51
CA TYR A 102 -0.26 -13.94 6.57
C TYR A 102 0.62 -12.79 7.02
N VAL A 103 0.54 -12.44 8.30
CA VAL A 103 1.36 -11.38 8.91
C VAL A 103 2.42 -12.03 9.78
N ASN A 104 3.69 -11.87 9.42
CA ASN A 104 4.82 -12.35 10.21
C ASN A 104 5.08 -11.39 11.37
N VAL A 105 4.41 -11.63 12.48
CA VAL A 105 4.48 -10.80 13.68
C VAL A 105 5.86 -10.89 14.33
N GLN A 106 6.50 -12.08 14.32
CA GLN A 106 7.87 -12.25 14.85
C GLN A 106 8.83 -11.26 14.20
N THR A 107 8.82 -11.18 12.85
CA THR A 107 9.71 -10.28 12.13
C THR A 107 9.41 -8.81 12.42
N LEU A 108 8.13 -8.44 12.53
CA LEU A 108 7.72 -7.08 12.91
C LEU A 108 8.14 -6.76 14.34
N PHE A 109 7.86 -7.67 15.28
CA PHE A 109 8.14 -7.50 16.69
C PHE A 109 9.64 -7.35 16.96
N ASP A 110 10.47 -8.24 16.41
CA ASP A 110 11.93 -8.22 16.57
C ASP A 110 12.57 -6.90 16.12
N LYS A 111 11.94 -6.20 15.17
CA LYS A 111 12.45 -4.94 14.62
C LYS A 111 11.85 -3.70 15.28
N LEU A 112 10.60 -3.74 15.70
CA LEU A 112 9.88 -2.59 16.23
C LEU A 112 9.90 -2.53 17.76
N ALA A 113 9.79 -3.66 18.46
CA ALA A 113 9.74 -3.68 19.92
C ALA A 113 10.97 -3.05 20.59
N PRO A 114 12.22 -3.27 20.13
CA PRO A 114 13.38 -2.59 20.72
C PRO A 114 13.32 -1.07 20.62
N ILE A 115 12.64 -0.55 19.60
CA ILE A 115 12.50 0.89 19.35
C ILE A 115 11.37 1.49 20.18
N LEU A 116 10.23 0.79 20.25
CA LEU A 116 8.98 1.29 20.86
C LEU A 116 8.86 0.95 22.34
N LEU A 117 9.30 -0.27 22.74
CA LEU A 117 9.09 -0.84 24.07
C LEU A 117 10.39 -0.99 24.86
N GLY A 118 11.54 -0.86 24.19
CA GLY A 118 12.86 -1.12 24.78
C GLY A 118 13.37 -2.54 24.53
N ALA A 119 14.68 -2.72 24.62
CA ALA A 119 15.39 -3.94 24.19
C ALA A 119 15.15 -5.18 25.08
N SER A 120 14.40 -5.08 26.16
CA SER A 120 14.15 -6.17 27.12
C SER A 120 12.80 -6.89 26.89
N TYR A 121 12.04 -6.52 25.89
CA TYR A 121 10.75 -7.14 25.60
C TYR A 121 10.90 -8.09 24.41
N SER A 122 10.55 -9.37 24.57
CA SER A 122 10.57 -10.37 23.50
C SER A 122 9.14 -10.78 23.12
N LEU A 123 8.95 -11.28 21.89
CA LEU A 123 7.66 -11.84 21.49
C LEU A 123 7.32 -13.06 22.35
N GLU A 124 8.34 -13.86 22.73
CA GLU A 124 8.19 -15.05 23.54
C GLU A 124 7.63 -14.74 24.95
N ASP A 125 8.09 -13.62 25.58
CA ASP A 125 7.52 -13.15 26.86
C ASP A 125 6.05 -12.78 26.70
N PHE A 126 5.68 -12.14 25.56
CA PHE A 126 4.30 -11.78 25.28
C PHE A 126 3.44 -13.01 24.96
N GLU A 127 3.97 -13.98 24.21
CA GLU A 127 3.30 -15.26 23.90
C GLU A 127 3.04 -16.09 25.16
N GLU A 128 3.99 -16.10 26.11
CA GLU A 128 3.82 -16.77 27.42
C GLU A 128 2.69 -16.11 28.25
N GLU A 129 2.64 -14.78 28.27
CA GLU A 129 1.59 -14.03 28.98
C GLU A 129 0.23 -14.18 28.29
N PHE A 130 0.20 -14.16 26.96
CA PHE A 130 -1.03 -14.23 26.18
C PHE A 130 -1.55 -15.66 25.96
N GLY A 131 -0.70 -16.66 26.17
CA GLY A 131 -1.08 -18.07 26.11
C GLY A 131 -1.20 -18.67 24.70
N THR A 132 -0.70 -17.99 23.66
CA THR A 132 -0.72 -18.51 22.28
C THR A 132 0.49 -18.05 21.48
N GLU A 133 0.88 -18.84 20.47
CA GLU A 133 1.93 -18.43 19.53
C GLU A 133 1.41 -17.34 18.59
N LEU A 134 2.21 -16.26 18.43
CA LEU A 134 1.86 -15.11 17.58
C LEU A 134 2.88 -14.90 16.45
N LYS A 135 3.79 -15.84 16.22
CA LYS A 135 4.89 -15.69 15.25
C LYS A 135 4.43 -15.35 13.85
N CYS A 136 3.35 -15.98 13.41
CA CYS A 136 2.69 -15.68 12.14
C CYS A 136 1.19 -15.80 12.31
N ILE A 137 0.46 -14.75 11.96
CA ILE A 137 -1.01 -14.70 12.06
C ILE A 137 -1.58 -14.88 10.66
N LYS A 138 -2.57 -15.75 10.53
CA LYS A 138 -3.37 -15.92 9.32
C LYS A 138 -4.69 -15.18 9.48
N LEU A 139 -4.96 -14.31 8.51
CA LEU A 139 -6.24 -13.63 8.34
C LEU A 139 -6.92 -14.19 7.10
N GLN A 140 -8.07 -14.83 7.27
CA GLN A 140 -8.82 -15.42 6.18
C GLN A 140 -9.38 -14.33 5.26
N LEU A 141 -9.29 -14.54 3.94
CA LEU A 141 -9.93 -13.69 2.93
C LEU A 141 -11.15 -14.40 2.34
N VAL A 142 -12.07 -13.62 1.82
CA VAL A 142 -13.18 -14.12 1.02
C VAL A 142 -12.72 -14.30 -0.43
N ASP A 143 -13.20 -15.37 -1.07
CA ASP A 143 -12.87 -15.63 -2.47
C ASP A 143 -13.21 -14.44 -3.38
N GLY A 144 -12.24 -14.06 -4.20
CA GLY A 144 -12.34 -12.90 -5.11
C GLY A 144 -11.88 -11.57 -4.55
N MET A 145 -11.59 -11.44 -3.24
CA MET A 145 -11.07 -10.17 -2.67
C MET A 145 -9.71 -9.77 -3.21
N VAL A 146 -8.88 -10.75 -3.57
CA VAL A 146 -7.55 -10.50 -4.13
C VAL A 146 -7.44 -11.11 -5.51
N ASN A 147 -7.06 -10.31 -6.48
CA ASN A 147 -6.86 -10.74 -7.85
C ASN A 147 -5.43 -10.40 -8.33
N PHE A 148 -4.56 -11.39 -8.33
CA PHE A 148 -3.18 -11.25 -8.81
C PHE A 148 -3.09 -11.25 -10.34
N ASN A 149 -4.12 -11.69 -11.07
CA ASN A 149 -4.13 -11.79 -12.53
C ASN A 149 -4.56 -10.50 -13.24
N GLY A 150 -4.43 -9.36 -12.55
CA GLY A 150 -4.53 -8.05 -13.17
C GLY A 150 -5.94 -7.61 -13.55
N GLY A 151 -6.88 -7.63 -12.61
CA GLY A 151 -8.11 -6.83 -12.75
C GLY A 151 -7.87 -5.33 -12.92
N SER A 152 -6.61 -4.92 -12.92
CA SER A 152 -6.17 -3.53 -13.07
C SER A 152 -5.74 -3.14 -14.49
N ASN A 153 -5.89 -3.97 -15.51
CA ASN A 153 -5.44 -3.61 -16.86
C ASN A 153 -6.09 -2.31 -17.34
N GLU A 154 -7.39 -2.12 -17.08
CA GLU A 154 -8.12 -0.91 -17.49
C GLU A 154 -7.63 0.33 -16.72
N LEU A 155 -7.45 0.23 -15.41
CA LEU A 155 -6.93 1.33 -14.58
C LEU A 155 -5.49 1.66 -14.96
N MET A 156 -4.67 0.63 -15.20
CA MET A 156 -3.29 0.77 -15.60
C MET A 156 -3.13 1.37 -17.00
N ASP A 157 -3.91 0.90 -17.97
CA ASP A 157 -3.92 1.46 -19.32
C ASP A 157 -4.38 2.92 -19.31
N THR A 158 -5.40 3.25 -18.52
CA THR A 158 -5.86 4.63 -18.29
C THR A 158 -4.72 5.47 -17.71
N TYR A 159 -4.05 4.95 -16.70
CA TYR A 159 -2.97 5.63 -16.04
C TYR A 159 -1.78 5.93 -16.97
N ILE A 160 -1.34 4.94 -17.76
CA ILE A 160 -0.29 5.14 -18.77
C ILE A 160 -0.75 6.15 -19.84
N SER A 161 -2.03 6.12 -20.23
CA SER A 161 -2.60 7.10 -21.16
C SER A 161 -2.56 8.54 -20.60
N ILE A 162 -2.81 8.70 -19.30
CA ILE A 162 -2.66 9.97 -18.59
C ILE A 162 -1.22 10.47 -18.65
N LEU A 163 -0.25 9.57 -18.35
CA LEU A 163 1.17 9.91 -18.45
C LEU A 163 1.58 10.25 -19.89
N GLU A 164 1.15 9.45 -20.89
CA GLU A 164 1.41 9.75 -22.32
C GLU A 164 0.88 11.13 -22.70
N SER A 165 -0.33 11.50 -22.22
CA SER A 165 -0.92 12.82 -22.45
C SER A 165 -0.14 13.94 -21.77
N ALA A 166 0.24 13.75 -20.50
CA ALA A 166 0.98 14.74 -19.73
C ALA A 166 2.40 14.99 -20.29
N PHE A 167 3.04 13.96 -20.77
CA PHE A 167 4.42 14.01 -21.30
C PHE A 167 4.49 14.29 -22.82
N LYS A 168 3.37 14.57 -23.50
CA LYS A 168 3.33 14.75 -24.97
C LYS A 168 4.30 15.82 -25.49
N ASP A 169 4.52 16.89 -24.71
CA ASP A 169 5.37 18.02 -25.05
C ASP A 169 6.76 17.92 -24.39
N VAL A 170 7.00 16.90 -23.56
CA VAL A 170 8.30 16.64 -22.94
C VAL A 170 9.19 15.88 -23.92
N LYS A 171 10.41 16.39 -24.09
CA LYS A 171 11.40 15.70 -24.92
C LYS A 171 11.86 14.40 -24.26
N ILE A 172 11.64 13.28 -24.94
CA ILE A 172 12.12 11.96 -24.52
C ILE A 172 13.27 11.57 -25.45
N GLU A 173 14.43 11.30 -24.88
CA GLU A 173 15.63 10.82 -25.57
C GLU A 173 15.72 9.31 -25.44
N GLU A 174 16.06 8.64 -26.55
CA GLU A 174 16.29 7.20 -26.57
C GLU A 174 17.77 6.92 -26.83
N ASN A 175 18.38 6.10 -25.97
CA ASN A 175 19.76 5.64 -26.13
C ASN A 175 19.84 4.15 -25.79
N LYS A 176 20.00 3.32 -26.83
CA LYS A 176 20.16 1.85 -26.72
C LYS A 176 19.06 1.14 -25.90
N GLY A 177 17.83 1.59 -26.07
CA GLY A 177 16.67 1.03 -25.38
C GLY A 177 16.43 1.59 -23.96
N GLU A 178 17.19 2.61 -23.58
CA GLU A 178 16.94 3.44 -22.40
C GLU A 178 16.27 4.74 -22.83
N PHE A 179 15.16 5.08 -22.21
CA PHE A 179 14.40 6.28 -22.50
C PHE A 179 14.52 7.26 -21.34
N THR A 180 14.93 8.48 -21.64
CA THR A 180 15.10 9.55 -20.64
C THR A 180 14.21 10.75 -20.98
N ALA A 181 13.33 11.12 -20.07
CA ALA A 181 12.57 12.35 -20.09
C ALA A 181 13.18 13.36 -19.11
N LYS A 182 13.31 14.62 -19.53
CA LYS A 182 13.84 15.69 -18.70
C LYS A 182 12.91 16.89 -18.75
N VAL A 183 12.67 17.47 -17.59
CA VAL A 183 11.96 18.73 -17.39
C VAL A 183 12.86 19.61 -16.52
N GLU A 184 13.26 20.77 -17.02
CA GLU A 184 14.23 21.64 -16.38
C GLU A 184 13.60 23.01 -16.10
N GLY A 185 13.65 23.43 -14.85
CA GLY A 185 13.15 24.72 -14.36
C GLY A 185 11.69 24.72 -13.97
N ALA A 186 11.36 25.63 -13.05
CA ALA A 186 10.03 25.74 -12.43
C ALA A 186 8.89 25.98 -13.45
N GLU A 187 9.16 26.73 -14.53
CA GLU A 187 8.17 27.00 -15.58
C GLU A 187 7.80 25.74 -16.37
N GLU A 188 8.80 24.96 -16.82
CA GLU A 188 8.53 23.71 -17.55
C GLU A 188 7.93 22.66 -16.61
N PHE A 189 8.35 22.63 -15.37
CA PHE A 189 7.77 21.75 -14.36
C PHE A 189 6.29 22.08 -14.07
N SER A 190 5.95 23.38 -14.02
CA SER A 190 4.55 23.81 -13.85
C SER A 190 3.67 23.43 -15.05
N LYS A 191 4.20 23.49 -16.28
CA LYS A 191 3.50 23.03 -17.49
C LYS A 191 3.22 21.53 -17.43
N LEU A 192 4.19 20.72 -16.99
CA LEU A 192 4.00 19.29 -16.79
C LEU A 192 2.94 19.01 -15.71
N ALA A 193 2.98 19.76 -14.60
CA ALA A 193 1.98 19.64 -13.53
C ALA A 193 0.58 19.98 -14.03
N ASP A 194 0.43 21.06 -14.80
CA ASP A 194 -0.84 21.45 -15.43
C ASP A 194 -1.35 20.35 -16.39
N ALA A 195 -0.49 19.83 -17.25
CA ALA A 195 -0.84 18.78 -18.20
C ALA A 195 -1.26 17.48 -17.47
N LEU A 196 -0.56 17.11 -16.39
CA LEU A 196 -0.88 15.93 -15.59
C LEU A 196 -2.24 16.08 -14.90
N ILE A 197 -2.48 17.21 -14.22
CA ILE A 197 -3.75 17.46 -13.53
C ILE A 197 -4.89 17.49 -14.54
N THR A 198 -4.70 18.14 -15.70
CA THR A 198 -5.69 18.17 -16.78
C THR A 198 -6.00 16.77 -17.26
N ALA A 199 -4.99 15.95 -17.55
CA ALA A 199 -5.19 14.57 -18.00
C ALA A 199 -5.86 13.68 -16.94
N LEU A 200 -5.60 13.90 -15.65
CA LEU A 200 -6.31 13.23 -14.56
C LEU A 200 -7.79 13.63 -14.54
N LEU A 201 -8.09 14.92 -14.61
CA LEU A 201 -9.47 15.44 -14.63
C LEU A 201 -10.25 14.99 -15.88
N ASP A 202 -9.59 14.93 -17.04
CA ASP A 202 -10.20 14.45 -18.29
C ASP A 202 -10.54 12.95 -18.26
N ASN A 203 -9.91 12.19 -17.37
CA ASN A 203 -10.12 10.75 -17.19
C ASN A 203 -10.84 10.40 -15.88
N GLU A 204 -11.38 11.37 -15.17
CA GLU A 204 -12.04 11.21 -13.86
C GLU A 204 -13.06 10.06 -13.85
N ASP A 205 -14.03 10.08 -14.74
CA ASP A 205 -15.08 9.06 -14.81
C ASP A 205 -14.51 7.65 -15.05
N THR A 206 -13.45 7.55 -15.87
CA THR A 206 -12.79 6.27 -16.16
C THR A 206 -12.04 5.75 -14.92
N ILE A 207 -11.36 6.65 -14.21
CA ILE A 207 -10.62 6.31 -12.99
C ILE A 207 -11.60 5.86 -11.91
N ILE A 208 -12.66 6.63 -11.66
CA ILE A 208 -13.68 6.30 -10.66
C ILE A 208 -14.33 4.96 -10.99
N SER A 209 -14.77 4.76 -12.24
CA SER A 209 -15.37 3.49 -12.67
C SER A 209 -14.42 2.29 -12.55
N ALA A 210 -13.13 2.47 -12.82
CA ALA A 210 -12.13 1.41 -12.65
C ALA A 210 -11.85 1.12 -11.18
N LEU A 211 -11.84 2.14 -10.33
CA LEU A 211 -11.72 1.99 -8.88
C LEU A 211 -12.96 1.31 -8.27
N GLU A 212 -14.16 1.70 -8.69
CA GLU A 212 -15.42 1.04 -8.29
C GLU A 212 -15.41 -0.46 -8.64
N LYS A 213 -14.93 -0.82 -9.83
CA LYS A 213 -14.81 -2.23 -10.25
C LYS A 213 -13.72 -3.00 -9.49
N SER A 214 -12.71 -2.31 -8.98
CA SER A 214 -11.61 -2.91 -8.21
C SER A 214 -11.88 -2.97 -6.71
N ASN A 215 -12.88 -2.22 -6.23
CA ASN A 215 -13.24 -2.23 -4.82
C ASN A 215 -13.88 -3.56 -4.43
N VAL A 216 -13.58 -3.96 -3.20
CA VAL A 216 -14.29 -5.04 -2.52
C VAL A 216 -15.75 -4.59 -2.40
N ASP A 217 -16.69 -5.34 -2.94
CA ASP A 217 -18.10 -5.00 -2.88
C ASP A 217 -18.69 -5.25 -1.48
N ASP A 218 -19.83 -4.64 -1.18
CA ASP A 218 -20.49 -4.77 0.13
C ASP A 218 -20.80 -6.23 0.49
N GLU A 219 -21.06 -7.08 -0.53
CA GLU A 219 -21.30 -8.49 -0.31
C GLU A 219 -20.04 -9.22 0.16
N MET A 220 -18.87 -8.86 -0.40
CA MET A 220 -17.58 -9.39 0.04
C MET A 220 -17.21 -8.93 1.45
N VAL A 221 -17.44 -7.64 1.76
CA VAL A 221 -17.23 -7.11 3.13
C VAL A 221 -18.13 -7.82 4.11
N LYS A 222 -19.41 -7.95 3.79
CA LYS A 222 -20.34 -8.68 4.64
C LYS A 222 -19.90 -10.13 4.86
N LYS A 223 -19.51 -10.84 3.82
CA LYS A 223 -18.98 -12.20 3.93
C LYS A 223 -17.73 -12.27 4.81
N LEU A 224 -16.85 -11.26 4.70
CA LEU A 224 -15.66 -11.15 5.54
C LEU A 224 -16.02 -10.99 7.01
N VAL A 225 -16.93 -10.06 7.31
CA VAL A 225 -17.45 -9.83 8.66
C VAL A 225 -18.13 -11.10 9.18
N ASP A 226 -18.99 -11.74 8.39
CA ASP A 226 -19.64 -13.01 8.77
C ASP A 226 -18.60 -14.11 9.08
N THR A 227 -17.53 -14.21 8.27
CA THR A 227 -16.45 -15.20 8.49
C THR A 227 -15.76 -14.97 9.83
N TYR A 228 -15.38 -13.72 10.14
CA TYR A 228 -14.73 -13.39 11.42
C TYR A 228 -15.67 -13.49 12.62
N MET A 229 -16.95 -13.21 12.42
CA MET A 229 -17.97 -13.44 13.46
C MET A 229 -18.18 -14.91 13.74
N ASP A 230 -18.13 -15.76 12.75
CA ASP A 230 -18.22 -17.21 12.94
C ASP A 230 -16.98 -17.76 13.68
N GLU A 231 -15.78 -17.25 13.36
CA GLU A 231 -14.57 -17.56 14.12
C GLU A 231 -14.64 -17.07 15.58
N PHE A 232 -15.16 -15.87 15.81
CA PHE A 232 -15.41 -15.33 17.15
C PHE A 232 -16.37 -16.20 17.95
N VAL A 233 -17.51 -16.57 17.36
CA VAL A 233 -18.51 -17.43 18.02
C VAL A 233 -17.91 -18.79 18.34
N ALA A 234 -17.12 -19.38 17.44
CA ALA A 234 -16.46 -20.66 17.68
C ALA A 234 -15.45 -20.57 18.84
N ALA A 235 -14.67 -19.50 18.92
CA ALA A 235 -13.76 -19.24 20.03
C ALA A 235 -14.49 -19.04 21.36
N LEU A 236 -15.60 -18.28 21.37
CA LEU A 236 -16.43 -18.04 22.54
C LEU A 236 -17.13 -19.34 23.02
N ASP A 237 -17.67 -20.16 22.12
CA ASP A 237 -18.28 -21.45 22.47
C ASP A 237 -17.25 -22.43 23.06
N ARG A 238 -16.04 -22.46 22.52
CA ARG A 238 -14.92 -23.22 23.10
C ARG A 238 -14.57 -22.73 24.49
N PHE A 239 -14.44 -21.41 24.67
CA PHE A 239 -14.15 -20.78 25.96
C PHE A 239 -15.26 -21.08 26.99
N ASN A 240 -16.53 -20.91 26.62
CA ASN A 240 -17.68 -21.25 27.46
C ASN A 240 -17.64 -22.70 27.96
N LYS A 241 -17.31 -23.66 27.08
CA LYS A 241 -17.23 -25.09 27.43
C LYS A 241 -16.04 -25.40 28.35
N GLU A 242 -14.89 -24.80 28.09
CA GLU A 242 -13.66 -25.07 28.83
C GLU A 242 -13.68 -24.50 30.26
N TYR A 243 -14.28 -23.32 30.42
CA TYR A 243 -14.39 -22.61 31.70
C TYR A 243 -15.73 -22.84 32.39
N GLU A 244 -16.60 -23.69 31.85
CA GLU A 244 -17.92 -24.06 32.42
C GLU A 244 -18.76 -22.82 32.75
N LEU A 245 -18.75 -21.77 31.91
CA LEU A 245 -19.43 -20.51 32.17
C LEU A 245 -20.96 -20.60 32.13
N GLY A 246 -21.52 -21.65 31.52
CA GLY A 246 -22.94 -21.88 31.43
C GLY A 246 -23.69 -20.97 30.45
N LEU A 247 -22.99 -20.29 29.54
CA LEU A 247 -23.64 -19.48 28.51
C LEU A 247 -24.47 -20.36 27.59
N THR A 248 -25.71 -19.95 27.35
CA THR A 248 -26.61 -20.61 26.41
C THR A 248 -26.34 -20.17 24.97
N ASP A 249 -26.88 -20.89 23.98
CA ASP A 249 -26.82 -20.47 22.57
C ASP A 249 -27.44 -19.07 22.35
N GLU A 250 -28.41 -18.68 23.19
CA GLU A 250 -29.09 -17.38 23.16
C GLU A 250 -28.16 -16.26 23.68
N ASP A 251 -27.39 -16.55 24.74
CA ASP A 251 -26.40 -15.62 25.30
C ASP A 251 -25.24 -15.39 24.27
N ILE A 252 -24.74 -16.46 23.64
CA ILE A 252 -23.72 -16.38 22.60
C ILE A 252 -24.19 -15.56 21.39
N ALA A 253 -25.47 -15.75 21.00
CA ALA A 253 -26.07 -14.98 19.92
C ALA A 253 -26.20 -13.49 20.28
N SER A 254 -26.53 -13.17 21.54
CA SER A 254 -26.60 -11.80 22.03
C SER A 254 -25.23 -11.11 22.00
N VAL A 255 -24.18 -11.79 22.46
CA VAL A 255 -22.81 -11.28 22.40
C VAL A 255 -22.37 -11.06 20.94
N LYS A 256 -22.71 -11.97 20.03
CA LYS A 256 -22.45 -11.78 18.60
C LYS A 256 -23.10 -10.50 18.07
N GLU A 257 -24.37 -10.26 18.41
CA GLU A 257 -25.11 -9.05 17.98
C GLU A 257 -24.50 -7.78 18.58
N GLU A 258 -24.09 -7.80 19.84
CA GLU A 258 -23.41 -6.65 20.48
C GLU A 258 -22.07 -6.33 19.82
N VAL A 259 -21.26 -7.35 19.51
CA VAL A 259 -19.99 -7.16 18.82
C VAL A 259 -20.20 -6.60 17.41
N LEU A 260 -21.21 -7.11 16.67
CA LEU A 260 -21.54 -6.59 15.34
C LEU A 260 -21.99 -5.12 15.43
N ASN A 261 -22.88 -4.79 16.38
CA ASN A 261 -23.33 -3.42 16.59
C ASN A 261 -22.18 -2.48 16.97
N ALA A 262 -21.28 -2.91 17.87
CA ALA A 262 -20.09 -2.15 18.23
C ALA A 262 -19.14 -1.96 17.04
N PHE A 263 -19.02 -2.95 16.18
CA PHE A 263 -18.24 -2.85 14.94
C PHE A 263 -18.89 -1.85 13.98
N GLU A 264 -20.20 -1.93 13.75
CA GLU A 264 -20.95 -0.99 12.91
C GLU A 264 -20.88 0.45 13.47
N GLU A 265 -21.00 0.62 14.80
CA GLU A 265 -20.83 1.93 15.43
C GLU A 265 -19.39 2.46 15.32
N SER A 266 -18.38 1.60 15.44
CA SER A 266 -16.96 2.00 15.36
C SER A 266 -16.49 2.31 13.95
N THR A 267 -17.05 1.62 12.97
CA THR A 267 -16.80 1.90 11.55
C THR A 267 -17.59 3.11 11.07
N GLY A 268 -18.59 3.55 11.85
CA GLY A 268 -19.49 4.65 11.55
C GLY A 268 -20.30 4.38 10.30
N ASP A 269 -20.99 5.42 9.82
CA ASP A 269 -21.55 5.46 8.47
C ASP A 269 -20.44 5.51 7.38
N ALA A 270 -19.28 4.89 7.60
CA ALA A 270 -18.32 4.59 6.55
C ALA A 270 -18.94 3.51 5.67
N GLN A 271 -20.08 3.88 5.08
CA GLN A 271 -20.67 3.14 3.98
C GLN A 271 -19.63 3.14 2.87
N LEU A 272 -19.24 1.97 2.41
CA LEU A 272 -18.45 1.80 1.19
C LEU A 272 -19.09 2.53 -0.01
N ASP A 273 -20.39 2.85 0.10
CA ASP A 273 -21.13 3.71 -0.82
C ASP A 273 -20.50 5.10 -1.02
N ASP A 274 -19.62 5.54 -0.12
CA ASP A 274 -19.03 6.89 -0.17
C ASP A 274 -17.60 6.94 -0.72
N VAL A 275 -17.01 5.80 -1.09
CA VAL A 275 -15.66 5.76 -1.72
C VAL A 275 -15.71 6.52 -3.05
N SER A 276 -16.78 6.35 -3.84
CA SER A 276 -17.01 7.09 -5.09
C SER A 276 -17.23 8.57 -4.83
N ALA A 277 -17.99 8.94 -3.79
CA ALA A 277 -18.19 10.32 -3.38
C ALA A 277 -16.88 10.96 -2.90
N SER A 278 -16.09 10.25 -2.10
CA SER A 278 -14.78 10.72 -1.66
C SER A 278 -13.81 10.96 -2.81
N TYR A 279 -13.80 10.09 -3.82
CA TYR A 279 -13.00 10.33 -5.04
C TYR A 279 -13.51 11.52 -5.83
N LYS A 280 -14.83 11.70 -5.98
CA LYS A 280 -15.41 12.87 -6.65
C LYS A 280 -15.05 14.17 -5.92
N GLU A 281 -15.14 14.18 -4.60
CA GLU A 281 -14.74 15.35 -3.79
C GLU A 281 -13.25 15.66 -3.99
N MET A 282 -12.38 14.66 -4.02
CA MET A 282 -10.95 14.82 -4.32
C MET A 282 -10.72 15.41 -5.73
N PHE A 283 -11.45 14.96 -6.75
CA PHE A 283 -11.35 15.51 -8.09
C PHE A 283 -11.91 16.94 -8.17
N ASP A 284 -12.99 17.26 -7.46
CA ASP A 284 -13.56 18.61 -7.36
C ASP A 284 -12.59 19.58 -6.65
N GLU A 285 -11.93 19.11 -5.58
CA GLU A 285 -10.88 19.87 -4.92
C GLU A 285 -9.67 20.11 -5.85
N LEU A 286 -9.23 19.09 -6.57
CA LEU A 286 -8.16 19.19 -7.55
C LEU A 286 -8.51 20.18 -8.67
N ARG A 287 -9.75 20.14 -9.18
CA ARG A 287 -10.27 21.07 -10.20
C ARG A 287 -10.31 22.50 -9.69
N THR A 288 -10.77 22.70 -8.45
CA THR A 288 -10.90 24.02 -7.83
C THR A 288 -9.54 24.67 -7.57
N ASN A 289 -8.56 23.89 -7.15
CA ASN A 289 -7.25 24.39 -6.73
C ASN A 289 -6.17 24.29 -7.82
N LYS A 290 -6.50 23.80 -9.01
CA LYS A 290 -5.53 23.54 -10.10
C LYS A 290 -4.68 24.79 -10.43
N ASP A 291 -5.34 25.90 -10.75
CA ASP A 291 -4.66 27.12 -11.22
C ASP A 291 -3.75 27.71 -10.13
N ASP A 292 -4.20 27.71 -8.88
CA ASP A 292 -3.39 28.14 -7.73
C ASP A 292 -2.19 27.22 -7.55
N PHE A 293 -2.38 25.91 -7.65
CA PHE A 293 -1.33 24.92 -7.52
C PHE A 293 -0.25 25.09 -8.60
N VAL A 294 -0.65 25.20 -9.86
CA VAL A 294 0.26 25.37 -11.01
C VAL A 294 1.00 26.71 -10.91
N SER A 295 0.28 27.79 -10.56
CA SER A 295 0.88 29.12 -10.44
C SER A 295 1.89 29.21 -9.26
N GLU A 296 1.65 28.50 -8.17
CA GLU A 296 2.59 28.43 -7.06
C GLU A 296 3.91 27.72 -7.45
N ILE A 297 3.83 26.67 -8.29
CA ILE A 297 5.02 26.01 -8.83
C ILE A 297 5.75 26.95 -9.79
N ALA A 298 5.03 27.56 -10.74
CA ALA A 298 5.61 28.51 -11.70
C ALA A 298 6.28 29.71 -11.00
N GLY A 299 5.72 30.15 -9.88
CA GLY A 299 6.24 31.25 -9.07
C GLY A 299 7.38 30.86 -8.11
N LEU A 300 7.93 29.66 -8.20
CA LEU A 300 9.08 29.26 -7.39
C LEU A 300 10.32 30.06 -7.82
N ASN A 301 10.87 30.86 -6.90
CA ASN A 301 12.17 31.50 -7.08
C ASN A 301 13.24 30.46 -6.77
N GLY A 302 13.77 29.79 -7.82
CA GLY A 302 14.72 28.70 -7.66
C GLY A 302 14.68 27.73 -8.83
N THR A 303 14.98 26.48 -8.57
CA THR A 303 14.95 25.39 -9.56
C THR A 303 13.91 24.34 -9.20
N ALA A 304 13.33 23.69 -10.21
CA ALA A 304 12.54 22.48 -10.09
C ALA A 304 12.81 21.62 -11.32
N ASP A 305 13.58 20.56 -11.15
CA ASP A 305 14.03 19.70 -12.24
C ASP A 305 13.55 18.28 -12.00
N LEU A 306 13.13 17.60 -13.09
CA LEU A 306 12.72 16.20 -13.09
C LEU A 306 13.48 15.45 -14.19
N THR A 307 14.08 14.33 -13.82
CA THR A 307 14.62 13.38 -14.79
C THR A 307 14.01 12.01 -14.54
N ILE A 308 13.47 11.39 -15.58
CA ILE A 308 12.94 10.02 -15.50
C ILE A 308 13.65 9.20 -16.55
N THR A 309 14.18 8.05 -16.14
CA THR A 309 14.86 7.11 -17.02
C THR A 309 14.23 5.74 -16.89
N ASN A 310 13.79 5.17 -18.01
CA ASN A 310 13.20 3.84 -18.07
C ASN A 310 13.93 2.94 -19.04
N SER A 311 14.08 1.68 -18.69
CA SER A 311 14.61 0.66 -19.60
C SER A 311 13.90 -0.69 -19.39
N LEU A 312 13.83 -1.47 -20.46
CA LEU A 312 13.38 -2.86 -20.40
C LEU A 312 14.35 -3.72 -21.21
N THR A 313 14.97 -4.69 -20.54
CA THR A 313 15.94 -5.61 -21.13
C THR A 313 15.49 -7.06 -20.98
N GLY A 314 16.16 -7.98 -21.66
CA GLY A 314 15.85 -9.40 -21.57
C GLY A 314 14.74 -9.86 -22.51
N LYS A 315 14.35 -11.13 -22.35
CA LYS A 315 13.28 -11.82 -23.10
C LYS A 315 12.17 -12.22 -22.14
N ASP A 316 11.00 -12.56 -22.68
CA ASP A 316 9.90 -13.11 -21.90
C ASP A 316 10.38 -14.27 -21.00
N GLY A 317 9.99 -14.21 -19.72
CA GLY A 317 10.45 -15.10 -18.66
C GLY A 317 11.77 -14.72 -17.99
N SER A 318 12.43 -13.63 -18.45
CA SER A 318 13.67 -13.09 -17.86
C SER A 318 13.84 -11.60 -18.12
N ARG A 319 12.73 -10.87 -18.25
CA ARG A 319 12.76 -9.42 -18.47
C ARG A 319 13.19 -8.70 -17.19
N VAL A 320 13.91 -7.60 -17.38
CA VAL A 320 14.25 -6.67 -16.30
C VAL A 320 13.78 -5.29 -16.71
N TYR A 321 12.83 -4.75 -15.99
CA TYR A 321 12.40 -3.37 -16.10
C TYR A 321 13.07 -2.54 -15.02
N SER A 322 13.59 -1.40 -15.38
CA SER A 322 14.16 -0.43 -14.44
C SER A 322 13.60 0.96 -14.72
N CYS A 323 13.23 1.64 -13.65
CA CYS A 323 12.78 3.03 -13.68
C CYS A 323 13.51 3.82 -12.61
N THR A 324 14.15 4.92 -12.98
CA THR A 324 14.75 5.88 -12.05
C THR A 324 14.08 7.23 -12.25
N GLY A 325 13.59 7.80 -11.16
CA GLY A 325 13.06 9.17 -11.12
C GLY A 325 13.90 10.02 -10.18
N VAL A 326 14.42 11.14 -10.66
CA VAL A 326 15.17 12.11 -9.85
C VAL A 326 14.48 13.45 -9.93
N VAL A 327 14.19 14.01 -8.79
CA VAL A 327 13.68 15.38 -8.67
C VAL A 327 14.54 16.18 -7.76
N ASN A 328 14.90 17.38 -8.22
CA ASN A 328 15.56 18.37 -7.40
C ASN A 328 14.75 19.64 -7.44
N ALA A 329 14.45 20.21 -6.28
CA ALA A 329 13.83 21.52 -6.17
C ALA A 329 14.55 22.35 -5.10
N GLU A 330 14.82 23.60 -5.42
CA GLU A 330 15.47 24.57 -4.54
C GLU A 330 14.68 25.86 -4.55
N SER A 331 14.48 26.45 -3.39
CA SER A 331 13.85 27.76 -3.21
C SER A 331 14.83 28.75 -2.62
N THR A 332 15.15 29.80 -3.36
CA THR A 332 16.01 30.90 -2.88
C THR A 332 15.29 31.82 -1.90
N ASP A 333 13.95 31.78 -1.84
CA ASP A 333 13.17 32.62 -0.92
C ASP A 333 13.21 32.08 0.52
N THR A 334 13.33 30.77 0.69
CA THR A 334 13.27 30.11 1.99
C THR A 334 14.52 29.34 2.34
N ASP A 335 15.52 29.34 1.46
CA ASP A 335 16.77 28.56 1.60
C ASP A 335 16.49 27.06 1.86
N GLU A 336 15.42 26.56 1.21
CA GLU A 336 14.98 25.17 1.31
C GLU A 336 15.33 24.43 0.02
N ASP A 337 15.82 23.20 0.19
CA ASP A 337 16.05 22.27 -0.91
C ASP A 337 15.41 20.89 -0.65
N ILE A 338 15.03 20.23 -1.71
CA ILE A 338 14.54 18.85 -1.72
C ILE A 338 15.18 18.11 -2.89
N SER A 339 15.72 16.94 -2.60
CA SER A 339 16.13 15.97 -3.60
C SER A 339 15.43 14.64 -3.33
N LEU A 340 14.62 14.19 -4.27
CA LEU A 340 13.97 12.88 -4.21
C LEU A 340 14.52 12.03 -5.32
N ASN A 341 15.04 10.86 -4.95
CA ASN A 341 15.46 9.82 -5.88
C ASN A 341 14.62 8.56 -5.64
N ILE A 342 14.01 8.03 -6.70
CA ILE A 342 13.27 6.78 -6.67
C ILE A 342 13.85 5.86 -7.72
N ASP A 343 14.32 4.69 -7.27
CA ASP A 343 14.78 3.61 -8.11
C ASP A 343 13.80 2.43 -7.98
N SER A 344 13.29 1.95 -9.10
CA SER A 344 12.42 0.78 -9.16
C SER A 344 13.00 -0.24 -10.13
N VAL A 345 13.09 -1.48 -9.68
CA VAL A 345 13.53 -2.60 -10.55
C VAL A 345 12.56 -3.75 -10.39
N MET A 346 12.03 -4.23 -11.52
CA MET A 346 11.24 -5.47 -11.59
C MET A 346 12.02 -6.50 -12.39
N ARG A 347 12.11 -7.73 -11.87
CA ARG A 347 12.83 -8.84 -12.51
C ARG A 347 11.90 -10.02 -12.68
N GLU A 348 11.58 -10.31 -13.94
CA GLU A 348 10.78 -11.48 -14.29
C GLU A 348 11.61 -12.75 -14.13
N SER A 349 11.00 -13.78 -13.50
CA SER A 349 11.59 -15.10 -13.40
C SER A 349 10.50 -16.17 -13.26
N ASN A 350 10.58 -17.19 -14.10
CA ASN A 350 9.67 -18.34 -14.01
C ASN A 350 9.90 -19.22 -12.78
N ASP A 351 11.04 -19.04 -12.09
CA ASP A 351 11.40 -19.82 -10.90
C ASP A 351 10.78 -19.28 -9.61
N ILE A 352 10.15 -18.09 -9.65
CA ILE A 352 9.48 -17.51 -8.49
C ILE A 352 8.26 -18.34 -8.13
N SER A 353 8.17 -18.70 -6.84
CA SER A 353 7.06 -19.40 -6.25
C SER A 353 6.87 -18.91 -4.82
N VAL A 354 5.83 -18.13 -4.61
CA VAL A 354 5.44 -17.62 -3.28
C VAL A 354 4.57 -18.67 -2.61
N LYS A 355 4.92 -19.01 -1.37
CA LYS A 355 4.17 -20.00 -0.58
C LYS A 355 3.67 -19.38 0.70
N ALA A 356 2.49 -19.83 1.12
CA ALA A 356 2.02 -19.58 2.47
C ALA A 356 3.05 -20.10 3.50
N PRO A 357 3.19 -19.44 4.66
CA PRO A 357 4.00 -19.95 5.77
C PRO A 357 3.58 -21.36 6.17
N GLU A 358 4.55 -22.20 6.54
CA GLU A 358 4.29 -23.59 6.96
C GLU A 358 3.59 -23.69 8.32
N SER A 359 3.81 -22.69 9.18
CA SER A 359 3.16 -22.56 10.49
C SER A 359 2.58 -21.17 10.66
N TYR A 360 1.38 -21.13 11.19
CA TYR A 360 0.67 -19.89 11.50
C TYR A 360 -0.37 -20.16 12.58
N THR A 361 -0.82 -19.09 13.24
CA THR A 361 -1.92 -19.09 14.19
C THR A 361 -3.17 -18.56 13.48
N GLU A 362 -4.25 -19.32 13.53
CA GLU A 362 -5.56 -18.88 13.03
C GLU A 362 -6.08 -17.72 13.89
N PHE A 363 -6.85 -16.83 13.31
CA PHE A 363 -7.40 -15.67 14.04
C PHE A 363 -8.30 -16.10 15.21
N SER A 364 -9.06 -17.19 15.06
CA SER A 364 -9.88 -17.78 16.13
C SER A 364 -9.07 -18.18 17.37
N GLU A 365 -7.85 -18.68 17.21
CA GLU A 365 -6.98 -19.01 18.35
C GLU A 365 -6.51 -17.75 19.10
N ILE A 366 -6.32 -16.65 18.38
CA ILE A 366 -5.97 -15.35 18.98
C ILE A 366 -7.16 -14.81 19.79
N ILE A 367 -8.36 -14.89 19.24
CA ILE A 367 -9.59 -14.50 19.95
C ILE A 367 -9.75 -15.35 21.21
N TYR A 368 -9.58 -16.68 21.09
CA TYR A 368 -9.67 -17.58 22.24
C TYR A 368 -8.66 -17.21 23.33
N ALA A 369 -7.40 -17.00 22.98
CA ALA A 369 -6.35 -16.58 23.91
C ALA A 369 -6.65 -15.23 24.57
N ALA A 370 -7.23 -14.27 23.81
CA ALA A 370 -7.66 -12.99 24.35
C ALA A 370 -8.79 -13.14 25.38
N LEU A 371 -9.74 -14.03 25.14
CA LEU A 371 -10.81 -14.34 26.10
C LEU A 371 -10.24 -14.97 27.38
N VAL A 372 -9.32 -15.93 27.27
CA VAL A 372 -8.64 -16.56 28.40
C VAL A 372 -7.87 -15.50 29.20
N TYR A 373 -7.05 -14.70 28.52
CA TYR A 373 -6.27 -13.64 29.16
C TYR A 373 -7.17 -12.64 29.90
N ALA A 374 -8.28 -12.22 29.27
CA ALA A 374 -9.22 -11.28 29.88
C ALA A 374 -9.90 -11.89 31.12
N TYR A 375 -10.24 -13.16 31.08
CA TYR A 375 -10.85 -13.89 32.18
C TYR A 375 -9.87 -14.03 33.36
N ASP A 376 -8.64 -14.51 33.08
CA ASP A 376 -7.64 -14.75 34.12
C ASP A 376 -7.20 -13.45 34.83
N ASN A 377 -7.32 -12.32 34.13
CA ASN A 377 -7.02 -10.99 34.67
C ASN A 377 -8.26 -10.24 35.21
N GLY A 378 -9.43 -10.89 35.29
CA GLY A 378 -10.68 -10.30 35.84
C GLY A 378 -11.26 -9.18 34.98
N LEU A 379 -10.89 -9.07 33.70
CA LEU A 379 -11.39 -8.04 32.78
C LEU A 379 -12.80 -8.35 32.28
N LEU A 380 -13.26 -9.60 32.44
CA LEU A 380 -14.60 -10.05 32.05
C LEU A 380 -15.57 -10.13 33.22
N ASP A 381 -15.15 -9.82 34.46
CA ASP A 381 -15.98 -10.00 35.65
C ASP A 381 -17.28 -9.20 35.55
N ASP A 382 -17.24 -7.94 35.13
CA ASP A 382 -18.43 -7.09 34.99
C ASP A 382 -19.38 -7.60 33.88
N VAL A 383 -18.83 -8.15 32.78
CA VAL A 383 -19.63 -8.67 31.66
C VAL A 383 -20.29 -10.01 32.01
N LEU A 384 -19.59 -10.85 32.78
CA LEU A 384 -20.11 -12.15 33.20
C LEU A 384 -21.09 -12.05 34.37
N TYR A 385 -20.96 -11.05 35.26
CA TYR A 385 -21.89 -10.85 36.37
C TYR A 385 -23.25 -10.30 35.94
N ASP A 386 -23.34 -9.54 34.86
CA ASP A 386 -24.60 -9.04 34.30
C ASP A 386 -25.37 -10.13 33.50
N ALA A 387 -24.73 -11.25 33.18
CA ALA A 387 -25.36 -12.39 32.51
C ALA A 387 -25.99 -13.42 33.49
N TYR A 388 -25.85 -13.24 34.80
CA TYR A 388 -26.45 -14.06 35.86
C TYR A 388 -27.46 -13.23 36.66
#